data_5a322dd84dfa26a295efa8dea1e2606a
#
_entry.id   5a322dd84dfa26a295efa8dea1e2606a
#
_cell.length_a   1.000
_cell.length_b   1.000
_cell.length_c   1.000
_cell.angle_alpha   90.00
_cell.angle_beta   90.00
_cell.angle_gamma   90.00
#
_symmetry.space_group_name_H-M   'P 1'
#
loop_
_entity.id
_entity.type
_entity.pdbx_description
1 polymer ?
#
loop_
_entity_poly.entity_id
_entity_poly.type
_entity_poly.pdbx_seq_one_letter_code
_entity_poly.pdbx_strand_id
1 'polypeptide(L)'
;MEKLNFNEMLNKCWETALGVTKMAKFYQASAPHNTEFVHCIFRGNEEYDTIMVNCTSTGKITVQTVDSPYLEDEIIHPPLKMTLEEAEQCLVNAGYSKRWLVVVLRSPLYKIVYPPLYIFTVDGKYIAVDSTDGNNVFELY
;
A
#
# COMPACT_ATOMS: atom_id res chain seq x y z
N MET A 1 18.09 -4.56 -17.27
CA MET A 1 16.78 -3.93 -17.02
C MET A 1 16.66 -3.57 -15.56
N GLU A 2 16.40 -2.31 -15.27
CA GLU A 2 16.20 -1.86 -13.91
C GLU A 2 14.87 -2.37 -13.36
N LYS A 3 14.88 -2.78 -12.09
CA LYS A 3 13.67 -3.19 -11.41
C LYS A 3 12.92 -1.96 -10.92
N LEU A 4 11.60 -2.01 -11.01
CA LEU A 4 10.73 -1.00 -10.44
C LEU A 4 10.75 -1.09 -8.91
N ASN A 5 10.73 0.05 -8.23
CA ASN A 5 10.57 0.09 -6.78
C ASN A 5 9.08 0.04 -6.39
N PHE A 6 8.80 -0.01 -5.09
CA PHE A 6 7.44 -0.09 -4.57
C PHE A 6 6.54 1.03 -5.12
N ASN A 7 6.99 2.27 -5.04
CA ASN A 7 6.16 3.42 -5.43
C ASN A 7 5.97 3.50 -6.95
N GLU A 8 6.94 3.07 -7.74
CA GLU A 8 6.80 2.97 -9.19
C GLU A 8 5.79 1.87 -9.57
N MET A 9 5.85 0.71 -8.91
CA MET A 9 4.86 -0.36 -9.11
C MET A 9 3.47 0.09 -8.68
N LEU A 10 3.36 0.80 -7.55
CA LEU A 10 2.10 1.35 -7.07
C LEU A 10 1.48 2.30 -8.10
N ASN A 11 2.28 3.19 -8.68
CA ASN A 11 1.80 4.11 -9.72
C ASN A 11 1.29 3.37 -10.95
N LYS A 12 1.97 2.31 -11.37
CA LYS A 12 1.50 1.47 -12.49
C LYS A 12 0.18 0.78 -12.17
N CYS A 13 0.00 0.29 -10.96
CA CYS A 13 -1.26 -0.28 -10.51
C CYS A 13 -2.37 0.76 -10.53
N TRP A 14 -2.10 1.97 -10.06
CA TRP A 14 -3.05 3.08 -10.05
C TRP A 14 -3.50 3.46 -11.47
N GLU A 15 -2.55 3.62 -12.38
CA GLU A 15 -2.85 3.92 -13.79
C GLU A 15 -3.69 2.80 -14.42
N THR A 16 -3.37 1.55 -14.11
CA THR A 16 -4.11 0.38 -14.62
C THR A 16 -5.55 0.37 -14.11
N ALA A 17 -5.76 0.62 -12.81
CA ALA A 17 -7.10 0.69 -12.24
C ALA A 17 -7.93 1.82 -12.86
N LEU A 18 -7.33 2.98 -13.08
CA LEU A 18 -7.98 4.12 -13.76
C LEU A 18 -8.31 3.81 -15.22
N GLY A 19 -7.55 2.92 -15.86
CA GLY A 19 -7.85 2.42 -17.20
C GLY A 19 -9.04 1.46 -17.23
N VAL A 20 -9.30 0.75 -16.13
CA VAL A 20 -10.48 -0.11 -15.98
C VAL A 20 -11.73 0.75 -15.76
N THR A 21 -11.66 1.70 -14.86
CA THR A 21 -12.69 2.71 -14.63
C THR A 21 -12.11 4.00 -14.07
N LYS A 22 -12.58 5.14 -14.57
CA LYS A 22 -12.20 6.46 -14.04
C LYS A 22 -12.71 6.68 -12.62
N MET A 23 -13.63 5.82 -12.14
CA MET A 23 -14.21 5.87 -10.80
C MET A 23 -13.33 5.17 -9.74
N ALA A 24 -12.23 4.55 -10.14
CA ALA A 24 -11.39 3.79 -9.24
C ALA A 24 -10.86 4.65 -8.08
N LYS A 25 -10.93 4.09 -6.86
CA LYS A 25 -10.42 4.69 -5.64
C LYS A 25 -9.42 3.73 -5.00
N PHE A 26 -8.32 4.26 -4.50
CA PHE A 26 -7.26 3.44 -3.94
C PHE A 26 -7.52 3.13 -2.46
N TYR A 27 -7.41 1.84 -2.08
CA TYR A 27 -7.59 1.39 -0.70
C TYR A 27 -6.31 0.88 -0.06
N GLN A 28 -5.56 0.02 -0.74
CA GLN A 28 -4.47 -0.71 -0.10
C GLN A 28 -3.43 -1.16 -1.11
N ALA A 29 -2.16 -1.16 -0.66
CA ALA A 29 -1.08 -1.79 -1.40
C ALA A 29 -0.22 -2.60 -0.43
N SER A 30 0.23 -3.78 -0.85
CA SER A 30 1.10 -4.62 -0.02
C SER A 30 2.25 -5.19 -0.85
N ALA A 31 3.36 -5.45 -0.18
CA ALA A 31 4.54 -6.01 -0.82
C ALA A 31 5.37 -6.82 0.18
N PRO A 32 6.07 -7.88 -0.28
CA PRO A 32 7.06 -8.56 0.53
C PRO A 32 8.33 -7.73 0.66
N HIS A 33 9.21 -8.10 1.59
CA HIS A 33 10.45 -7.37 1.87
C HIS A 33 11.33 -7.14 0.62
N ASN A 34 11.43 -8.15 -0.25
CA ASN A 34 12.23 -8.05 -1.47
C ASN A 34 11.60 -7.15 -2.54
N THR A 35 10.36 -6.68 -2.32
CA THR A 35 9.59 -5.85 -3.25
C THR A 35 9.57 -6.35 -4.70
N GLU A 36 9.49 -7.68 -4.87
CA GLU A 36 9.40 -8.28 -6.20
C GLU A 36 8.06 -8.02 -6.88
N PHE A 37 7.03 -7.71 -6.10
CA PHE A 37 5.70 -7.34 -6.60
C PHE A 37 4.98 -6.45 -5.62
N VAL A 38 3.96 -5.74 -6.12
CA VAL A 38 3.00 -4.99 -5.31
C VAL A 38 1.60 -5.51 -5.67
N HIS A 39 0.80 -5.77 -4.63
CA HIS A 39 -0.60 -6.12 -4.77
C HIS A 39 -1.43 -4.94 -4.30
N CYS A 40 -2.30 -4.41 -5.18
CA CYS A 40 -3.12 -3.24 -4.86
C CYS A 40 -4.60 -3.57 -4.92
N ILE A 41 -5.36 -2.94 -4.04
CA ILE A 41 -6.82 -3.07 -3.98
C ILE A 41 -7.44 -1.70 -4.20
N PHE A 42 -8.39 -1.64 -5.13
CA PHE A 42 -9.12 -0.43 -5.49
C PHE A 42 -10.62 -0.68 -5.39
N ARG A 43 -11.36 0.36 -5.06
CA ARG A 43 -12.81 0.36 -5.23
C ARG A 43 -13.11 0.60 -6.72
N GLY A 44 -14.02 -0.21 -7.28
CA GLY A 44 -14.45 -0.06 -8.67
C GLY A 44 -15.69 0.80 -8.80
N ASN A 45 -16.44 0.54 -9.87
CA ASN A 45 -17.73 1.18 -10.13
C ASN A 45 -18.88 0.21 -9.80
N GLU A 46 -20.12 0.53 -10.22
CA GLU A 46 -21.29 -0.31 -9.99
C GLU A 46 -21.22 -1.68 -10.67
N GLU A 47 -20.45 -1.79 -11.77
CA GLU A 47 -20.32 -3.03 -12.54
C GLU A 47 -19.40 -4.03 -11.82
N TYR A 48 -18.36 -3.53 -11.15
CA TYR A 48 -17.50 -4.32 -10.29
C TYR A 48 -17.05 -3.49 -9.09
N ASP A 49 -17.25 -4.05 -7.91
CA ASP A 49 -17.05 -3.32 -6.66
C ASP A 49 -15.58 -3.23 -6.24
N THR A 50 -14.75 -4.20 -6.61
CA THR A 50 -13.35 -4.27 -6.24
C THR A 50 -12.49 -4.60 -7.45
N ILE A 51 -11.38 -3.87 -7.59
CA ILE A 51 -10.36 -4.12 -8.61
C ILE A 51 -9.06 -4.45 -7.88
N MET A 52 -8.49 -5.60 -8.20
CA MET A 52 -7.18 -6.01 -7.68
C MET A 52 -6.17 -5.97 -8.80
N VAL A 53 -5.06 -5.29 -8.58
CA VAL A 53 -3.98 -5.14 -9.57
C VAL A 53 -2.68 -5.60 -8.95
N ASN A 54 -1.97 -6.47 -9.64
CA ASN A 54 -0.64 -6.93 -9.28
C ASN A 54 0.35 -6.37 -10.28
N CYS A 55 1.45 -5.81 -9.79
CA CYS A 55 2.54 -5.35 -10.64
C CYS A 55 3.85 -5.97 -10.12
N THR A 56 4.58 -6.65 -11.00
CA THR A 56 5.90 -7.17 -10.64
C THR A 56 6.97 -6.11 -10.82
N SER A 57 8.13 -6.32 -10.20
CA SER A 57 9.27 -5.40 -10.33
C SER A 57 9.80 -5.31 -11.76
N THR A 58 9.45 -6.27 -12.62
CA THR A 58 9.78 -6.25 -14.04
C THR A 58 8.71 -5.59 -14.90
N GLY A 59 7.62 -5.10 -14.28
CA GLY A 59 6.57 -4.36 -14.95
C GLY A 59 5.40 -5.21 -15.47
N LYS A 60 5.34 -6.49 -15.13
CA LYS A 60 4.23 -7.36 -15.52
C LYS A 60 3.00 -7.05 -14.66
N ILE A 61 1.86 -6.79 -15.30
CA ILE A 61 0.63 -6.41 -14.63
C ILE A 61 -0.45 -7.47 -14.85
N THR A 62 -1.16 -7.81 -13.78
CA THR A 62 -2.36 -8.65 -13.83
C THR A 62 -3.49 -7.93 -13.11
N VAL A 63 -4.72 -8.07 -13.64
CA VAL A 63 -5.91 -7.39 -13.12
C VAL A 63 -7.00 -8.42 -12.87
N GLN A 64 -7.69 -8.29 -11.74
CA GLN A 64 -8.86 -9.08 -11.40
C GLN A 64 -9.96 -8.14 -10.89
N THR A 65 -11.17 -8.32 -11.38
CA THR A 65 -12.35 -7.59 -10.90
C THR A 65 -13.27 -8.53 -10.13
N VAL A 66 -13.87 -8.04 -9.05
CA VAL A 66 -14.71 -8.83 -8.15
C VAL A 66 -16.00 -8.06 -7.86
N ASP A 67 -17.14 -8.76 -7.82
CA ASP A 67 -18.45 -8.17 -7.56
C ASP A 67 -18.76 -7.97 -6.06
N SER A 68 -17.74 -7.99 -5.21
CA SER A 68 -17.90 -7.78 -3.77
C SER A 68 -17.16 -6.52 -3.34
N PRO A 69 -17.76 -5.65 -2.51
CA PRO A 69 -17.09 -4.45 -2.04
C PRO A 69 -15.99 -4.81 -1.03
N TYR A 70 -14.92 -4.01 -1.04
CA TYR A 70 -13.88 -4.05 -0.02
C TYR A 70 -14.15 -2.91 0.96
N LEU A 71 -14.42 -3.23 2.22
CA LEU A 71 -14.90 -2.27 3.22
C LEU A 71 -13.98 -2.11 4.44
N GLU A 72 -12.75 -2.60 4.35
CA GLU A 72 -11.86 -2.65 5.52
C GLU A 72 -11.03 -1.38 5.75
N ASP A 73 -10.95 -0.48 4.77
CA ASP A 73 -10.06 0.68 4.82
C ASP A 73 -10.76 1.95 4.37
N GLU A 74 -10.17 3.09 4.79
CA GLU A 74 -10.49 4.40 4.22
C GLU A 74 -9.78 4.56 2.87
N ILE A 75 -10.33 5.42 2.01
CA ILE A 75 -9.75 5.74 0.70
C ILE A 75 -8.46 6.53 0.88
N ILE A 76 -7.42 6.13 0.15
CA ILE A 76 -6.15 6.84 0.09
C ILE A 76 -6.13 7.72 -1.16
N HIS A 77 -5.72 8.97 -1.00
CA HIS A 77 -5.62 9.95 -2.08
C HIS A 77 -4.15 10.13 -2.50
N PRO A 78 -3.70 9.51 -3.61
CA PRO A 78 -2.36 9.75 -4.14
C PRO A 78 -2.19 11.20 -4.61
N PRO A 79 -0.95 11.74 -4.70
CA PRO A 79 0.31 11.07 -4.41
C PRO A 79 0.60 11.01 -2.91
N LEU A 80 1.41 10.03 -2.52
CA LEU A 80 1.87 9.89 -1.13
C LEU A 80 3.03 10.84 -0.86
N LYS A 81 3.08 11.39 0.35
CA LYS A 81 4.16 12.29 0.77
C LYS A 81 5.47 11.56 1.07
N MET A 82 5.36 10.27 1.37
CA MET A 82 6.50 9.45 1.81
C MET A 82 6.59 8.20 0.95
N THR A 83 7.81 7.87 0.52
CA THR A 83 8.08 6.62 -0.20
C THR A 83 8.28 5.47 0.79
N LEU A 84 8.26 4.23 0.29
CA LEU A 84 8.54 3.06 1.12
C LEU A 84 9.95 3.13 1.73
N GLU A 85 10.94 3.55 0.95
CA GLU A 85 12.32 3.68 1.41
C GLU A 85 12.45 4.69 2.56
N GLU A 86 11.73 5.81 2.46
CA GLU A 86 11.66 6.80 3.54
C GLU A 86 10.97 6.22 4.79
N ALA A 87 9.88 5.47 4.60
CA ALA A 87 9.17 4.80 5.70
C ALA A 87 10.05 3.75 6.38
N GLU A 88 10.81 2.97 5.60
CA GLU A 88 11.76 2.00 6.15
C GLU A 88 12.83 2.70 6.99
N GLN A 89 13.32 3.84 6.53
CA GLN A 89 14.30 4.61 7.30
C GLN A 89 13.70 5.10 8.63
N CYS A 90 12.44 5.53 8.62
CA CYS A 90 11.74 5.92 9.86
C CYS A 90 11.60 4.74 10.82
N LEU A 91 11.28 3.56 10.28
CA LEU A 91 11.17 2.32 11.06
C LEU A 91 12.50 2.00 11.77
N VAL A 92 13.60 2.05 11.02
CA VAL A 92 14.94 1.77 11.55
C VAL A 92 15.37 2.83 12.58
N ASN A 93 15.09 4.10 12.29
CA ASN A 93 15.41 5.21 13.22
C ASN A 93 14.64 5.08 14.54
N ALA A 94 13.47 4.44 14.52
CA ALA A 94 12.69 4.18 15.73
C ALA A 94 13.17 2.96 16.51
N GLY A 95 14.22 2.27 16.04
CA GLY A 95 14.86 1.16 16.74
C GLY A 95 14.41 -0.24 16.28
N TYR A 96 13.62 -0.33 15.23
CA TYR A 96 13.16 -1.63 14.69
C TYR A 96 14.13 -2.18 13.65
N SER A 97 14.04 -3.49 13.40
CA SER A 97 14.90 -4.18 12.44
C SER A 97 14.57 -3.77 11.01
N LYS A 98 15.59 -3.69 10.17
CA LYS A 98 15.45 -3.54 8.72
C LYS A 98 14.92 -4.83 8.05
N ARG A 99 14.90 -5.95 8.78
CA ARG A 99 14.47 -7.27 8.28
C ARG A 99 12.98 -7.52 8.50
N TRP A 100 12.16 -6.57 8.06
CA TRP A 100 10.71 -6.75 8.08
C TRP A 100 10.28 -7.77 7.00
N LEU A 101 9.14 -8.41 7.19
CA LEU A 101 8.63 -9.47 6.31
C LEU A 101 7.74 -8.94 5.20
N VAL A 102 6.76 -8.14 5.56
CA VAL A 102 5.73 -7.61 4.67
C VAL A 102 5.45 -6.17 5.07
N VAL A 103 5.11 -5.34 4.08
CA VAL A 103 4.58 -4.00 4.32
C VAL A 103 3.19 -3.90 3.70
N VAL A 104 2.28 -3.24 4.42
CA VAL A 104 0.94 -2.92 3.93
C VAL A 104 0.74 -1.42 4.05
N LEU A 105 0.42 -0.76 2.95
CA LEU A 105 0.05 0.65 2.93
C LEU A 105 -1.47 0.71 2.96
N ARG A 106 -2.03 1.26 4.03
CA ARG A 106 -3.47 1.37 4.20
C ARG A 106 -3.83 2.51 5.17
N SER A 107 -5.06 2.98 5.08
CA SER A 107 -5.65 3.90 6.05
C SER A 107 -6.74 3.13 6.80
N PRO A 108 -6.42 2.54 7.97
CA PRO A 108 -7.36 1.64 8.66
C PRO A 108 -8.60 2.36 9.16
N LEU A 109 -9.71 1.62 9.22
CA LEU A 109 -10.97 2.11 9.83
C LEU A 109 -10.86 2.04 11.35
N TYR A 110 -10.69 3.20 11.98
CA TYR A 110 -10.69 3.36 13.43
C TYR A 110 -11.62 4.50 13.82
N LYS A 111 -11.84 4.68 15.12
CA LYS A 111 -12.61 5.82 15.64
C LYS A 111 -11.98 7.18 15.29
N ILE A 112 -10.66 7.17 15.09
CA ILE A 112 -9.89 8.34 14.65
C ILE A 112 -9.43 8.06 13.22
N VAL A 113 -9.57 9.04 12.32
CA VAL A 113 -9.07 8.92 10.95
C VAL A 113 -7.56 9.06 10.97
N TYR A 114 -6.88 7.99 10.60
CA TYR A 114 -5.43 8.02 10.41
C TYR A 114 -5.10 8.41 8.96
N PRO A 115 -3.99 9.13 8.74
CA PRO A 115 -3.43 9.24 7.39
C PRO A 115 -3.01 7.85 6.93
N PRO A 116 -2.70 7.66 5.63
CA PRO A 116 -2.18 6.36 5.18
C PRO A 116 -0.94 5.96 5.98
N LEU A 117 -0.93 4.70 6.43
CA LEU A 117 0.15 4.15 7.24
C LEU A 117 0.89 3.08 6.44
N TYR A 118 2.23 3.12 6.50
CA TYR A 118 3.05 1.98 6.11
C TYR A 118 3.14 1.05 7.32
N ILE A 119 2.52 -0.11 7.23
CA ILE A 119 2.47 -1.08 8.34
C ILE A 119 3.43 -2.22 8.04
N PHE A 120 4.50 -2.30 8.81
CA PHE A 120 5.53 -3.33 8.66
C PHE A 120 5.29 -4.47 9.64
N THR A 121 5.38 -5.71 9.14
CA THR A 121 5.45 -6.88 10.01
C THR A 121 6.94 -7.10 10.31
N VAL A 122 7.33 -6.82 11.54
CA VAL A 122 8.74 -6.88 11.99
C VAL A 122 8.82 -7.27 13.46
N ASP A 123 9.79 -8.13 13.80
CA ASP A 123 10.03 -8.57 15.18
C ASP A 123 8.78 -9.17 15.84
N GLY A 124 7.93 -9.85 15.06
CA GLY A 124 6.67 -10.45 15.55
C GLY A 124 5.57 -9.44 15.85
N LYS A 125 5.70 -8.21 15.36
CA LYS A 125 4.78 -7.11 15.65
C LYS A 125 4.35 -6.42 14.35
N TYR A 126 3.28 -5.63 14.44
CA TYR A 126 2.84 -4.72 13.38
C TYR A 126 3.20 -3.30 13.76
N ILE A 127 4.15 -2.71 13.05
CA ILE A 127 4.66 -1.37 13.34
C ILE A 127 4.24 -0.44 12.23
N ALA A 128 3.52 0.62 12.58
CA ALA A 128 3.02 1.62 11.64
C ALA A 128 3.94 2.83 11.60
N VAL A 129 4.20 3.30 10.37
CA VAL A 129 4.87 4.58 10.11
C VAL A 129 3.85 5.49 9.43
N ASP A 130 3.60 6.65 10.04
CA ASP A 130 2.70 7.66 9.48
C ASP A 130 3.32 8.23 8.20
N SER A 131 2.61 8.09 7.07
CA SER A 131 3.11 8.56 5.76
C SER A 131 3.20 10.07 5.64
N THR A 132 2.68 10.82 6.62
CA THR A 132 2.72 12.28 6.65
C THR A 132 3.65 12.84 7.72
N ASP A 133 4.11 11.99 8.66
CA ASP A 133 4.98 12.38 9.77
C ASP A 133 5.90 11.22 10.16
N GLY A 134 7.12 11.24 9.65
CA GLY A 134 8.11 10.18 9.88
C GLY A 134 8.54 10.01 11.33
N ASN A 135 8.23 10.97 12.22
CA ASN A 135 8.49 10.83 13.65
C ASN A 135 7.40 10.04 14.37
N ASN A 136 6.26 9.82 13.72
CA ASN A 136 5.14 9.08 14.28
C ASN A 136 5.23 7.61 13.86
N VAL A 137 5.95 6.82 14.65
CA VAL A 137 6.11 5.38 14.47
C VAL A 137 5.56 4.69 15.72
N PHE A 138 4.63 3.76 15.53
CA PHE A 138 3.94 3.15 16.67
C PHE A 138 3.51 1.71 16.37
N GLU A 139 3.31 0.94 17.43
CA GLU A 139 2.83 -0.43 17.34
C GLU A 139 1.31 -0.46 17.19
N LEU A 140 0.83 -1.26 16.23
CA LEU A 140 -0.60 -1.53 16.05
C LEU A 140 -1.01 -2.82 16.76
N TYR A 141 -2.18 -2.79 17.40
CA TYR A 141 -2.76 -3.94 18.09
C TYR A 141 -3.98 -4.48 17.37
#